data_971898d5ebb9ba8f6ef0450fbca0e256
#
_entry.id   971898d5ebb9ba8f6ef0450fbca0e256
#
_cell.length_a   1.000
_cell.length_b   1.000
_cell.length_c   1.000
_cell.angle_alpha   90.00
_cell.angle_beta   90.00
_cell.angle_gamma   90.00
#
_symmetry.space_group_name_H-M   'P 1'
#
loop_
_entity.id
_entity.type
_entity.pdbx_description
1 polymer ?
#
loop_
_entity_poly.entity_id
_entity_poly.type
_entity_poly.pdbx_seq_one_letter_code
_entity_poly.pdbx_strand_id
1 'polypeptide(L)'
;VAMRPAWRCRACGAHWPCQPARLALLAEYRHDRTALLLFLGRLLAEATEQLPGARDLHRRFLGWARGRGGTMFHVNHEPGAEIHHTDPFAVPAGQRSPVRRLRGRLAAPVTLWTAPGPAGLTVSSTLVAEGEPDRLLGLVDPESDLWAAVEEAGRFAVAPLGPQHRQLADRFAGLFPSPGGLFALDSWTDTPYGPVPTDAGGWAGCRLDTAREYGWGLLVEATVEAVDLAEETAPLLHYRGRYRGLTD
;
A
#
# COMPACT_ATOMS: atom_id res chain seq x y z
N VAL A 1 2.41 17.84 -2.96
CA VAL A 1 2.64 18.62 -4.19
C VAL A 1 3.60 17.84 -5.07
N ALA A 2 3.31 17.75 -6.38
CA ALA A 2 4.17 17.10 -7.36
C ALA A 2 5.46 17.90 -7.61
N MET A 3 6.59 17.20 -7.68
CA MET A 3 7.86 17.74 -8.16
C MET A 3 7.96 17.47 -9.67
N ARG A 4 8.03 18.54 -10.46
CA ARG A 4 8.18 18.48 -11.91
C ARG A 4 9.67 18.55 -12.31
N PRO A 5 10.09 17.99 -13.41
CA PRO A 5 9.33 17.20 -14.39
C PRO A 5 9.21 15.72 -14.03
N ALA A 6 9.79 15.26 -12.93
CA ALA A 6 9.84 13.84 -12.55
C ALA A 6 8.52 13.29 -12.02
N TRP A 7 7.54 14.16 -11.73
CA TRP A 7 6.22 13.79 -11.19
C TRP A 7 6.29 12.89 -9.97
N ARG A 8 7.22 13.22 -9.06
CA ARG A 8 7.33 12.58 -7.74
C ARG A 8 6.69 13.44 -6.66
N CYS A 9 6.21 12.80 -5.60
CA CYS A 9 5.64 13.50 -4.45
C CYS A 9 6.76 14.20 -3.66
N ARG A 10 6.61 15.50 -3.37
CA ARG A 10 7.60 16.26 -2.58
C ARG A 10 7.73 15.73 -1.15
N ALA A 11 6.67 15.11 -0.59
CA ALA A 11 6.67 14.64 0.78
C ALA A 11 7.26 13.22 0.94
N CYS A 12 6.98 12.30 0.01
CA CYS A 12 7.37 10.89 0.17
C CYS A 12 8.27 10.35 -0.96
N GLY A 13 8.58 11.15 -1.98
CA GLY A 13 9.42 10.72 -3.12
C GLY A 13 8.74 9.76 -4.10
N ALA A 14 7.62 9.13 -3.74
CA ALA A 14 6.88 8.22 -4.61
C ALA A 14 6.32 8.92 -5.84
N HIS A 15 5.89 8.14 -6.83
CA HIS A 15 5.21 8.68 -8.00
C HIS A 15 3.97 9.50 -7.59
N TRP A 16 3.83 10.71 -8.11
CA TRP A 16 2.66 11.55 -7.83
C TRP A 16 1.57 11.30 -8.90
N PRO A 17 0.28 11.20 -8.50
CA PRO A 17 -0.24 11.32 -7.16
C PRO A 17 -0.08 10.01 -6.36
N CYS A 18 0.69 10.05 -5.29
CA CYS A 18 0.79 8.95 -4.33
C CYS A 18 -0.51 8.80 -3.53
N GLN A 19 -0.68 7.69 -2.83
CA GLN A 19 -1.91 7.41 -2.07
C GLN A 19 -2.34 8.55 -1.13
N PRO A 20 -1.46 9.16 -0.29
CA PRO A 20 -1.85 10.32 0.50
C PRO A 20 -2.31 11.52 -0.35
N ALA A 21 -1.66 11.78 -1.49
CA ALA A 21 -2.06 12.87 -2.37
C ALA A 21 -3.44 12.61 -3.02
N ARG A 22 -3.74 11.36 -3.38
CA ARG A 22 -5.06 10.97 -3.92
C ARG A 22 -6.15 11.16 -2.87
N LEU A 23 -5.91 10.71 -1.63
CA LEU A 23 -6.86 10.88 -0.53
C LEU A 23 -7.12 12.36 -0.22
N ALA A 24 -6.07 13.19 -0.20
CA ALA A 24 -6.22 14.63 -0.02
C ALA A 24 -7.06 15.27 -1.15
N LEU A 25 -6.80 14.90 -2.40
CA LEU A 25 -7.57 15.39 -3.55
C LEU A 25 -9.02 14.90 -3.51
N LEU A 26 -9.26 13.65 -3.11
CA LEU A 26 -10.62 13.13 -2.93
C LEU A 26 -11.38 13.86 -1.82
N ALA A 27 -10.70 14.27 -0.76
CA ALA A 27 -11.29 15.07 0.32
C ALA A 27 -11.55 16.51 -0.12
N GLU A 28 -10.60 17.14 -0.80
CA GLU A 28 -10.71 18.52 -1.31
C GLU A 28 -11.86 18.65 -2.30
N TYR A 29 -11.97 17.70 -3.25
CA TYR A 29 -13.01 17.69 -4.28
C TYR A 29 -14.18 16.77 -3.95
N ARG A 30 -14.45 16.51 -2.67
CA ARG A 30 -15.49 15.55 -2.24
C ARG A 30 -16.89 15.83 -2.80
N HIS A 31 -17.19 17.09 -3.07
CA HIS A 31 -18.50 17.55 -3.58
C HIS A 31 -18.50 17.81 -5.09
N ASP A 32 -17.34 17.80 -5.75
CA ASP A 32 -17.22 18.09 -7.16
C ASP A 32 -16.20 17.18 -7.84
N ARG A 33 -16.67 15.98 -8.20
CA ARG A 33 -15.85 14.99 -8.94
C ARG A 33 -15.50 15.43 -10.33
N THR A 34 -16.35 16.25 -10.95
CA THR A 34 -16.08 16.77 -12.30
C THR A 34 -14.90 17.73 -12.25
N ALA A 35 -14.85 18.62 -11.27
CA ALA A 35 -13.69 19.49 -11.06
C ALA A 35 -12.42 18.71 -10.78
N LEU A 36 -12.49 17.63 -9.98
CA LEU A 36 -11.34 16.75 -9.73
C LEU A 36 -10.83 16.14 -11.06
N LEU A 37 -11.72 15.60 -11.88
CA LEU A 37 -11.34 14.97 -13.14
C LEU A 37 -10.75 15.99 -14.13
N LEU A 38 -11.29 17.20 -14.19
CA LEU A 38 -10.75 18.28 -15.01
C LEU A 38 -9.36 18.71 -14.52
N PHE A 39 -9.18 18.86 -13.21
CA PHE A 39 -7.90 19.17 -12.58
C PHE A 39 -6.84 18.10 -12.91
N LEU A 40 -7.19 16.82 -12.69
CA LEU A 40 -6.28 15.70 -12.97
C LEU A 40 -6.02 15.51 -14.46
N GLY A 41 -7.01 15.76 -15.32
CA GLY A 41 -6.86 15.72 -16.77
C GLY A 41 -5.83 16.75 -17.28
N ARG A 42 -5.86 17.97 -16.73
CA ARG A 42 -4.85 18.99 -17.02
C ARG A 42 -3.44 18.55 -16.60
N LEU A 43 -3.32 17.97 -15.41
CA LEU A 43 -2.03 17.49 -14.90
C LEU A 43 -1.54 16.26 -15.69
N LEU A 44 -2.44 15.41 -16.16
CA LEU A 44 -2.10 14.29 -17.05
C LEU A 44 -1.54 14.78 -18.38
N ALA A 45 -2.13 15.80 -19.00
CA ALA A 45 -1.63 16.38 -20.24
C ALA A 45 -0.18 16.89 -20.05
N GLU A 46 0.06 17.66 -18.98
CA GLU A 46 1.38 18.14 -18.63
C GLU A 46 2.39 16.99 -18.35
N ALA A 47 1.95 15.95 -17.64
CA ALA A 47 2.79 14.78 -17.35
C ALA A 47 3.15 13.99 -18.61
N THR A 48 2.25 13.91 -19.58
CA THR A 48 2.49 13.23 -20.86
C THR A 48 3.60 13.92 -21.67
N GLU A 49 3.65 15.24 -21.63
CA GLU A 49 4.72 16.01 -22.27
C GLU A 49 6.08 15.86 -21.56
N GLN A 50 6.06 15.76 -20.23
CA GLN A 50 7.29 15.75 -19.40
C GLN A 50 7.85 14.34 -19.18
N LEU A 51 7.07 13.30 -19.40
CA LEU A 51 7.47 11.89 -19.20
C LEU A 51 7.26 11.08 -20.50
N PRO A 52 8.03 11.38 -21.57
CA PRO A 52 7.88 10.65 -22.83
C PRO A 52 8.25 9.17 -22.61
N GLY A 53 7.32 8.27 -22.99
CA GLY A 53 7.49 6.82 -22.85
C GLY A 53 7.01 6.22 -21.52
N ALA A 54 6.54 7.03 -20.57
CA ALA A 54 5.91 6.47 -19.36
C ALA A 54 4.60 5.75 -19.72
N ARG A 55 4.50 4.49 -19.30
CA ARG A 55 3.30 3.67 -19.49
C ARG A 55 2.26 4.04 -18.43
N ASP A 56 0.99 3.89 -18.77
CA ASP A 56 -0.17 3.99 -17.87
C ASP A 56 -0.38 5.33 -17.12
N LEU A 57 0.11 6.46 -17.68
CA LEU A 57 -0.15 7.78 -17.09
C LEU A 57 -1.65 8.04 -16.89
N HIS A 58 -2.49 7.60 -17.84
CA HIS A 58 -3.94 7.76 -17.72
C HIS A 58 -4.49 7.03 -16.49
N ARG A 59 -4.10 5.78 -16.26
CA ARG A 59 -4.48 4.98 -15.09
C ARG A 59 -3.96 5.63 -13.81
N ARG A 60 -2.70 6.07 -13.81
CA ARG A 60 -2.03 6.73 -12.68
C ARG A 60 -2.74 8.01 -12.24
N PHE A 61 -3.16 8.87 -13.17
CA PHE A 61 -3.77 10.16 -12.85
C PHE A 61 -5.29 10.11 -12.70
N LEU A 62 -5.99 9.31 -13.50
CA LEU A 62 -7.45 9.32 -13.59
C LEU A 62 -8.13 8.02 -13.13
N GLY A 63 -7.43 6.89 -13.10
CA GLY A 63 -8.03 5.59 -12.78
C GLY A 63 -8.73 5.55 -11.42
N TRP A 64 -8.12 6.10 -10.40
CA TRP A 64 -8.62 6.17 -9.03
C TRP A 64 -9.68 7.26 -8.80
N ALA A 65 -9.71 8.29 -9.64
CA ALA A 65 -10.64 9.43 -9.52
C ALA A 65 -11.99 9.15 -10.16
N ARG A 66 -12.07 8.21 -11.10
CA ARG A 66 -13.32 7.75 -11.71
C ARG A 66 -13.99 6.78 -10.74
N GLY A 67 -14.83 7.28 -9.82
CA GLY A 67 -15.69 6.41 -9.04
C GLY A 67 -16.53 5.53 -9.95
N ARG A 68 -16.50 4.20 -9.78
CA ARG A 68 -17.53 3.31 -10.37
C ARG A 68 -18.87 3.79 -9.83
N GLY A 69 -19.78 4.16 -10.73
CA GLY A 69 -21.09 4.70 -10.41
C GLY A 69 -21.83 3.81 -9.40
N GLY A 70 -22.21 4.40 -8.30
CA GLY A 70 -23.00 3.75 -7.27
C GLY A 70 -23.30 4.70 -6.12
N THR A 71 -24.48 5.28 -6.14
CA THR A 71 -25.28 5.85 -5.04
C THR A 71 -24.69 7.01 -4.24
N MET A 72 -25.28 8.17 -4.43
CA MET A 72 -25.22 9.34 -3.56
C MET A 72 -25.50 8.96 -2.11
N PHE A 73 -24.52 9.11 -1.23
CA PHE A 73 -24.78 9.12 0.21
C PHE A 73 -24.83 10.57 0.71
N HIS A 74 -25.98 10.95 1.23
CA HIS A 74 -26.14 12.18 2.03
C HIS A 74 -25.23 12.10 3.25
N VAL A 75 -24.37 13.08 3.40
CA VAL A 75 -23.53 13.25 4.59
C VAL A 75 -24.23 14.20 5.53
N ASN A 76 -24.80 13.67 6.61
CA ASN A 76 -25.19 14.49 7.77
C ASN A 76 -23.92 14.88 8.55
N HIS A 77 -23.74 16.16 8.75
CA HIS A 77 -22.64 16.75 9.52
C HIS A 77 -23.01 16.70 11.00
N GLU A 78 -22.27 15.92 11.80
CA GLU A 78 -22.25 16.10 13.25
C GLU A 78 -20.85 16.58 13.69
N PRO A 79 -20.77 17.61 14.58
CA PRO A 79 -19.50 18.12 15.08
C PRO A 79 -19.01 17.25 16.24
N GLY A 80 -17.74 16.83 16.23
CA GLY A 80 -17.10 16.20 17.37
C GLY A 80 -16.29 14.91 17.12
N ALA A 81 -15.75 14.69 15.92
CA ALA A 81 -14.90 13.53 15.68
C ALA A 81 -13.47 13.79 16.21
N GLU A 82 -13.05 13.04 17.21
CA GLU A 82 -11.64 12.98 17.63
C GLU A 82 -10.76 12.46 16.48
N ILE A 83 -9.76 13.26 16.11
CA ILE A 83 -8.76 12.92 15.09
C ILE A 83 -7.81 11.91 15.71
N HIS A 84 -7.80 10.68 15.18
CA HIS A 84 -6.78 9.70 15.56
C HIS A 84 -5.40 10.16 15.07
N HIS A 85 -4.45 10.26 15.99
CA HIS A 85 -3.09 10.79 15.77
C HIS A 85 -2.22 10.00 14.79
N THR A 86 -2.68 8.89 14.22
CA THR A 86 -1.91 7.99 13.34
C THR A 86 -2.31 8.02 11.87
N ASP A 87 -3.48 8.58 11.55
CA ASP A 87 -3.94 8.73 10.16
C ASP A 87 -4.86 9.95 10.07
N PRO A 88 -4.32 11.13 9.68
CA PRO A 88 -5.10 12.36 9.56
C PRO A 88 -6.21 12.29 8.51
N PHE A 89 -6.23 11.24 7.68
CA PHE A 89 -7.22 11.01 6.63
C PHE A 89 -8.16 9.83 6.93
N ALA A 90 -8.07 9.27 8.15
CA ALA A 90 -8.95 8.16 8.54
C ALA A 90 -10.42 8.59 8.54
N VAL A 91 -11.23 7.88 7.78
CA VAL A 91 -12.69 8.06 7.83
C VAL A 91 -13.17 7.77 9.26
N PRO A 92 -13.92 8.71 9.89
CA PRO A 92 -14.46 8.51 11.24
C PRO A 92 -15.16 7.15 11.40
N ALA A 93 -15.04 6.55 12.58
CA ALA A 93 -15.52 5.19 12.83
C ALA A 93 -17.01 5.00 12.47
N GLY A 94 -17.85 6.02 12.70
CA GLY A 94 -19.28 6.01 12.36
C GLY A 94 -19.59 6.06 10.87
N GLN A 95 -18.66 6.56 10.06
CA GLN A 95 -18.81 6.70 8.60
C GLN A 95 -18.18 5.54 7.82
N ARG A 96 -17.49 4.62 8.50
CA ARG A 96 -16.89 3.45 7.84
C ARG A 96 -17.97 2.44 7.44
N SER A 97 -17.86 1.89 6.22
CA SER A 97 -18.77 0.84 5.77
C SER A 97 -18.80 -0.35 6.76
N PRO A 98 -19.91 -1.08 6.86
CA PRO A 98 -19.99 -2.29 7.71
C PRO A 98 -18.86 -3.29 7.41
N VAL A 99 -18.52 -3.49 6.14
CA VAL A 99 -17.43 -4.39 5.71
C VAL A 99 -16.07 -3.90 6.21
N ARG A 100 -15.78 -2.59 6.12
CA ARG A 100 -14.54 -2.02 6.66
C ARG A 100 -14.47 -2.17 8.19
N ARG A 101 -15.61 -2.04 8.87
CA ARG A 101 -15.70 -2.26 10.33
C ARG A 101 -15.48 -3.74 10.69
N LEU A 102 -16.04 -4.67 9.90
CA LEU A 102 -15.82 -6.11 10.07
C LEU A 102 -14.34 -6.44 9.87
N ARG A 103 -13.73 -6.00 8.75
CA ARG A 103 -12.29 -6.18 8.49
C ARG A 103 -11.43 -5.66 9.65
N GLY A 104 -11.77 -4.50 10.23
CA GLY A 104 -11.04 -3.97 11.37
C GLY A 104 -11.15 -4.80 12.66
N ARG A 105 -12.09 -5.74 12.75
CA ARG A 105 -12.24 -6.67 13.90
C ARG A 105 -11.44 -7.96 13.72
N LEU A 106 -10.92 -8.20 12.53
CA LEU A 106 -10.02 -9.31 12.25
C LEU A 106 -8.60 -8.84 12.55
N ALA A 107 -7.98 -9.44 13.54
CA ALA A 107 -6.55 -9.23 13.78
C ALA A 107 -5.80 -9.86 12.62
N ALA A 108 -4.90 -9.10 12.00
CA ALA A 108 -4.14 -9.54 10.85
C ALA A 108 -2.65 -9.34 11.08
N PRO A 109 -1.78 -10.28 10.68
CA PRO A 109 -0.34 -10.08 10.72
C PRO A 109 0.04 -8.91 9.80
N VAL A 110 1.07 -8.18 10.20
CA VAL A 110 1.65 -7.13 9.36
C VAL A 110 2.88 -7.69 8.69
N THR A 111 2.87 -7.70 7.38
CA THR A 111 4.00 -8.15 6.56
C THR A 111 4.49 -7.01 5.68
N LEU A 112 5.78 -7.03 5.37
CA LEU A 112 6.38 -6.19 4.35
C LEU A 112 6.58 -7.03 3.09
N TRP A 113 6.01 -6.60 1.99
CA TRP A 113 6.27 -7.17 0.68
C TRP A 113 7.21 -6.25 -0.07
N THR A 114 8.26 -6.84 -0.66
CA THR A 114 9.25 -6.09 -1.44
C THR A 114 9.52 -6.81 -2.76
N ALA A 115 10.00 -6.07 -3.74
CA ALA A 115 10.36 -6.63 -5.04
C ALA A 115 11.73 -6.09 -5.51
N PRO A 116 12.41 -6.75 -6.43
CA PRO A 116 13.59 -6.23 -7.09
C PRO A 116 13.32 -4.86 -7.73
N GLY A 117 14.32 -3.96 -7.75
CA GLY A 117 14.15 -2.58 -8.22
C GLY A 117 13.62 -1.60 -7.17
N PRO A 118 14.14 -1.58 -5.98
CA PRO A 118 13.59 -1.62 -4.63
C PRO A 118 12.23 -0.93 -4.51
N ALA A 119 11.16 -1.72 -4.54
CA ALA A 119 9.80 -1.30 -4.27
C ALA A 119 9.23 -2.12 -3.10
N GLY A 120 8.31 -1.55 -2.34
CA GLY A 120 7.72 -2.26 -1.20
C GLY A 120 6.38 -1.69 -0.75
N LEU A 121 5.62 -2.53 -0.03
CA LEU A 121 4.31 -2.19 0.51
C LEU A 121 4.06 -2.97 1.80
N THR A 122 3.49 -2.31 2.80
CA THR A 122 2.97 -2.99 4.00
C THR A 122 1.64 -3.66 3.67
N VAL A 123 1.58 -4.98 3.88
CA VAL A 123 0.42 -5.80 3.57
C VAL A 123 -0.06 -6.51 4.83
N SER A 124 -1.35 -6.42 5.15
CA SER A 124 -2.01 -7.09 6.29
C SER A 124 -3.04 -8.14 5.85
N SER A 125 -3.02 -8.53 4.60
CA SER A 125 -3.94 -9.51 4.00
C SER A 125 -3.21 -10.75 3.51
N THR A 126 -2.05 -11.03 4.09
CA THR A 126 -1.22 -12.17 3.71
C THR A 126 -1.77 -13.47 4.29
N LEU A 127 -1.83 -14.51 3.48
CA LEU A 127 -2.17 -15.87 3.86
C LEU A 127 -1.22 -16.86 3.21
N VAL A 128 -0.75 -17.82 4.00
CA VAL A 128 0.12 -18.90 3.53
C VAL A 128 -0.63 -20.23 3.61
N ALA A 129 -0.48 -21.06 2.62
CA ALA A 129 -1.04 -22.40 2.57
C ALA A 129 0.05 -23.42 2.22
N GLU A 130 0.22 -24.42 3.09
CA GLU A 130 1.07 -25.56 2.81
C GLU A 130 0.47 -26.41 1.69
N GLY A 131 1.31 -26.95 0.82
CA GLY A 131 0.91 -27.79 -0.31
C GLY A 131 2.07 -28.18 -1.21
N GLU A 132 1.77 -28.78 -2.36
CA GLU A 132 2.73 -29.10 -3.39
C GLU A 132 2.33 -28.42 -4.71
N PRO A 133 2.84 -27.21 -5.00
CA PRO A 133 3.77 -26.39 -4.22
C PRO A 133 3.08 -25.58 -3.10
N ASP A 134 3.88 -25.12 -2.13
CA ASP A 134 3.43 -24.17 -1.12
C ASP A 134 2.99 -22.85 -1.75
N ARG A 135 1.95 -22.25 -1.20
CA ARG A 135 1.29 -21.09 -1.79
C ARG A 135 1.19 -19.91 -0.81
N LEU A 136 1.25 -18.73 -1.39
CA LEU A 136 0.99 -17.48 -0.68
C LEU A 136 0.00 -16.63 -1.47
N LEU A 137 -0.91 -15.97 -0.75
CA LEU A 137 -1.80 -14.98 -1.35
C LEU A 137 -1.91 -13.73 -0.49
N GLY A 138 -2.28 -12.62 -1.13
CA GLY A 138 -2.57 -11.37 -0.44
C GLY A 138 -3.23 -10.34 -1.34
N LEU A 139 -3.77 -9.29 -0.73
CA LEU A 139 -4.37 -8.17 -1.44
C LEU A 139 -3.40 -7.00 -1.44
N VAL A 140 -3.03 -6.54 -2.62
CA VAL A 140 -2.17 -5.36 -2.81
C VAL A 140 -2.94 -4.23 -3.50
N ASP A 141 -2.44 -3.02 -3.37
CA ASP A 141 -2.95 -1.89 -4.15
C ASP A 141 -2.45 -2.03 -5.61
N PRO A 142 -3.35 -2.14 -6.60
CA PRO A 142 -2.97 -2.28 -8.01
C PRO A 142 -2.17 -1.09 -8.54
N GLU A 143 -2.19 0.03 -7.83
CA GLU A 143 -1.48 1.24 -8.22
C GLU A 143 -0.21 1.48 -7.38
N SER A 144 0.21 0.50 -6.55
CA SER A 144 1.43 0.59 -5.77
C SER A 144 2.68 0.42 -6.62
N ASP A 145 3.76 1.07 -6.21
CA ASP A 145 5.08 0.85 -6.82
C ASP A 145 5.53 -0.62 -6.63
N LEU A 146 5.08 -1.28 -5.55
CA LEU A 146 5.30 -2.70 -5.35
C LEU A 146 4.70 -3.53 -6.48
N TRP A 147 3.41 -3.30 -6.81
CA TRP A 147 2.76 -4.10 -7.86
C TRP A 147 3.46 -3.92 -9.21
N ALA A 148 3.81 -2.70 -9.57
CA ALA A 148 4.55 -2.44 -10.81
C ALA A 148 5.87 -3.20 -10.88
N ALA A 149 6.61 -3.27 -9.76
CA ALA A 149 7.87 -4.01 -9.69
C ALA A 149 7.66 -5.54 -9.67
N VAL A 150 6.63 -6.05 -9.01
CA VAL A 150 6.27 -7.48 -9.01
C VAL A 150 5.84 -7.95 -10.40
N GLU A 151 5.03 -7.14 -11.10
CA GLU A 151 4.60 -7.45 -12.48
C GLU A 151 5.79 -7.53 -13.45
N GLU A 152 6.80 -6.68 -13.27
CA GLU A 152 8.02 -6.68 -14.06
C GLU A 152 8.98 -7.84 -13.70
N ALA A 153 9.21 -8.04 -12.39
CA ALA A 153 10.21 -9.01 -11.91
C ALA A 153 9.67 -10.47 -11.86
N GLY A 154 8.35 -10.66 -11.82
CA GLY A 154 7.71 -11.95 -11.63
C GLY A 154 7.95 -12.59 -10.25
N ARG A 155 8.54 -11.87 -9.31
CA ARG A 155 8.92 -12.37 -7.99
C ARG A 155 8.93 -11.27 -6.93
N PHE A 156 8.80 -11.66 -5.67
CA PHE A 156 8.81 -10.74 -4.54
C PHE A 156 9.16 -11.47 -3.24
N ALA A 157 9.62 -10.73 -2.25
CA ALA A 157 9.85 -11.23 -0.90
C ALA A 157 8.72 -10.78 0.04
N VAL A 158 8.42 -11.61 1.04
CA VAL A 158 7.46 -11.34 2.10
C VAL A 158 8.11 -11.57 3.44
N ALA A 159 8.23 -10.53 4.26
CA ALA A 159 8.80 -10.60 5.60
C ALA A 159 7.72 -10.29 6.66
N PRO A 160 7.46 -11.16 7.64
CA PRO A 160 6.66 -10.82 8.79
C PRO A 160 7.35 -9.74 9.63
N LEU A 161 6.59 -8.76 10.11
CA LEU A 161 7.12 -7.66 10.90
C LEU A 161 6.88 -7.87 12.39
N GLY A 162 7.88 -7.53 13.20
CA GLY A 162 7.80 -7.49 14.67
C GLY A 162 7.41 -6.10 15.21
N PRO A 163 7.18 -5.98 16.53
CA PRO A 163 6.78 -4.73 17.17
C PRO A 163 7.75 -3.56 16.97
N GLN A 164 9.04 -3.84 16.78
CA GLN A 164 10.09 -2.87 16.50
C GLN A 164 9.91 -2.20 15.13
N HIS A 165 9.26 -2.88 14.18
CA HIS A 165 9.06 -2.43 12.80
C HIS A 165 7.84 -1.51 12.61
N ARG A 166 7.23 -0.96 13.67
CA ARG A 166 6.04 -0.08 13.52
C ARG A 166 6.27 1.09 12.58
N GLN A 167 7.40 1.78 12.74
CA GLN A 167 7.73 2.94 11.91
C GLN A 167 8.01 2.53 10.46
N LEU A 168 8.67 1.39 10.27
CA LEU A 168 8.89 0.78 8.98
C LEU A 168 7.54 0.48 8.30
N ALA A 169 6.64 -0.20 8.99
CA ALA A 169 5.30 -0.52 8.49
C ALA A 169 4.51 0.73 8.09
N ASP A 170 4.55 1.79 8.91
CA ASP A 170 3.85 3.05 8.61
C ASP A 170 4.44 3.75 7.36
N ARG A 171 5.76 3.71 7.17
CA ARG A 171 6.40 4.29 5.99
C ARG A 171 6.00 3.56 4.71
N PHE A 172 6.06 2.23 4.72
CA PHE A 172 5.67 1.41 3.58
C PHE A 172 4.14 1.34 3.37
N ALA A 173 3.35 1.72 4.37
CA ALA A 173 1.92 2.00 4.21
C ALA A 173 1.62 3.40 3.64
N GLY A 174 2.66 4.25 3.44
CA GLY A 174 2.51 5.61 2.95
C GLY A 174 1.93 6.59 3.99
N LEU A 175 1.96 6.24 5.28
CA LEU A 175 1.44 7.08 6.37
C LEU A 175 2.45 8.13 6.83
N PHE A 176 3.75 7.86 6.68
CA PHE A 176 4.83 8.79 7.01
C PHE A 176 5.68 9.16 5.80
N PRO A 177 6.22 10.38 5.77
CA PRO A 177 7.19 10.78 4.76
C PRO A 177 8.48 9.97 4.90
N SER A 178 9.10 9.65 3.77
CA SER A 178 10.38 8.92 3.70
C SER A 178 11.43 9.78 2.99
N PRO A 179 12.05 10.75 3.68
CA PRO A 179 13.13 11.52 3.12
C PRO A 179 14.28 10.60 2.68
N GLY A 180 14.75 10.73 1.46
CA GLY A 180 15.78 9.86 0.88
C GLY A 180 15.26 8.56 0.28
N GLY A 181 13.96 8.24 0.42
CA GLY A 181 13.32 7.03 -0.10
C GLY A 181 12.91 6.04 0.99
N LEU A 182 12.07 5.07 0.60
CA LEU A 182 11.50 4.08 1.54
C LEU A 182 12.57 3.22 2.22
N PHE A 183 13.66 2.94 1.52
CA PHE A 183 14.72 2.02 1.95
C PHE A 183 15.93 2.72 2.60
N ALA A 184 15.90 4.05 2.77
CA ALA A 184 17.07 4.83 3.20
C ALA A 184 17.42 4.72 4.69
N LEU A 185 16.47 4.36 5.55
CA LEU A 185 16.60 4.52 7.01
C LEU A 185 16.83 3.21 7.78
N ASP A 186 16.74 2.06 7.14
CA ASP A 186 16.84 0.75 7.79
C ASP A 186 17.98 -0.07 7.19
N SER A 187 18.33 -1.16 7.88
CA SER A 187 19.29 -2.14 7.36
C SER A 187 18.55 -3.21 6.55
N TRP A 188 19.06 -3.51 5.38
CA TRP A 188 18.46 -4.41 4.43
C TRP A 188 19.39 -5.56 4.06
N THR A 189 18.84 -6.74 3.94
CA THR A 189 19.48 -7.91 3.34
C THR A 189 18.94 -8.06 1.93
N ASP A 190 19.82 -8.02 0.94
CA ASP A 190 19.45 -8.25 -0.45
C ASP A 190 19.14 -9.72 -0.69
N THR A 191 18.01 -9.99 -1.34
CA THR A 191 17.63 -11.33 -1.77
C THR A 191 17.27 -11.31 -3.26
N PRO A 192 17.26 -12.48 -3.94
CA PRO A 192 16.81 -12.56 -5.33
C PRO A 192 15.35 -12.11 -5.54
N TYR A 193 14.57 -12.04 -4.46
CA TYR A 193 13.14 -11.72 -4.46
C TYR A 193 12.85 -10.25 -4.09
N GLY A 194 13.85 -9.52 -3.60
CA GLY A 194 13.75 -8.15 -3.13
C GLY A 194 14.44 -7.97 -1.77
N PRO A 195 14.70 -6.72 -1.34
CA PRO A 195 15.37 -6.45 -0.08
C PRO A 195 14.42 -6.76 1.10
N VAL A 196 14.93 -7.41 2.15
CA VAL A 196 14.20 -7.70 3.39
C VAL A 196 14.87 -7.02 4.58
N PRO A 197 14.13 -6.59 5.63
CA PRO A 197 14.76 -6.03 6.82
C PRO A 197 15.71 -7.06 7.45
N THR A 198 16.94 -6.63 7.77
CA THR A 198 17.99 -7.54 8.30
C THR A 198 17.59 -8.16 9.66
N ASP A 199 16.75 -7.47 10.42
CA ASP A 199 16.24 -7.90 11.73
C ASP A 199 14.81 -8.46 11.67
N ALA A 200 14.32 -8.83 10.48
CA ALA A 200 13.05 -9.55 10.35
C ALA A 200 13.16 -10.95 10.95
N GLY A 201 12.07 -11.46 11.52
CA GLY A 201 11.99 -12.83 12.07
C GLY A 201 12.01 -13.94 11.00
N GLY A 202 12.30 -13.57 9.76
CA GLY A 202 12.40 -14.44 8.61
C GLY A 202 11.76 -13.81 7.37
N TRP A 203 11.80 -14.52 6.25
CA TRP A 203 11.17 -14.10 5.00
C TRP A 203 10.85 -15.29 4.10
N ALA A 204 9.90 -15.09 3.19
CA ALA A 204 9.59 -16.01 2.10
C ALA A 204 9.86 -15.33 0.76
N GLY A 205 10.54 -16.06 -0.14
CA GLY A 205 10.72 -15.68 -1.53
C GLY A 205 9.63 -16.33 -2.39
N CYS A 206 8.91 -15.52 -3.14
CA CYS A 206 7.72 -15.92 -3.86
C CYS A 206 7.84 -15.63 -5.36
N ARG A 207 7.39 -16.57 -6.19
CA ARG A 207 7.19 -16.38 -7.61
C ARG A 207 5.71 -16.05 -7.87
N LEU A 208 5.47 -14.98 -8.59
CA LEU A 208 4.11 -14.59 -9.02
C LEU A 208 3.52 -15.68 -9.93
N ASP A 209 2.35 -16.19 -9.60
CA ASP A 209 1.60 -17.11 -10.46
C ASP A 209 0.49 -16.38 -11.20
N THR A 210 -0.39 -15.71 -10.44
CA THR A 210 -1.51 -14.95 -11.02
C THR A 210 -1.82 -13.71 -10.19
N ALA A 211 -2.48 -12.75 -10.83
CA ALA A 211 -3.07 -11.62 -10.16
C ALA A 211 -4.38 -11.25 -10.83
N ARG A 212 -5.40 -10.92 -10.02
CA ARG A 212 -6.73 -10.55 -10.50
C ARG A 212 -7.40 -9.50 -9.63
N GLU A 213 -8.27 -8.70 -10.21
CA GLU A 213 -9.06 -7.75 -9.44
C GLU A 213 -9.92 -8.47 -8.39
N TYR A 214 -9.87 -7.99 -7.15
CA TYR A 214 -10.67 -8.48 -6.05
C TYR A 214 -11.10 -7.33 -5.13
N GLY A 215 -12.35 -6.94 -5.22
CA GLY A 215 -12.86 -5.75 -4.55
C GLY A 215 -12.15 -4.49 -5.03
N TRP A 216 -11.52 -3.77 -4.11
CA TRP A 216 -10.74 -2.56 -4.40
C TRP A 216 -9.25 -2.83 -4.57
N GLY A 217 -8.83 -4.06 -4.43
CA GLY A 217 -7.45 -4.48 -4.51
C GLY A 217 -7.21 -5.47 -5.63
N LEU A 218 -5.97 -5.90 -5.72
CA LEU A 218 -5.51 -6.96 -6.58
C LEU A 218 -5.19 -8.18 -5.71
N LEU A 219 -5.86 -9.30 -5.93
CA LEU A 219 -5.51 -10.56 -5.31
C LEU A 219 -4.31 -11.13 -6.07
N VAL A 220 -3.19 -11.19 -5.38
CA VAL A 220 -1.93 -11.80 -5.86
C VAL A 220 -1.85 -13.21 -5.31
N GLU A 221 -1.61 -14.18 -6.17
CA GLU A 221 -1.36 -15.59 -5.84
C GLU A 221 0.03 -15.96 -6.30
N ALA A 222 0.81 -16.61 -5.44
CA ALA A 222 2.20 -16.92 -5.68
C ALA A 222 2.60 -18.30 -5.15
N THR A 223 3.61 -18.89 -5.76
CA THR A 223 4.31 -20.06 -5.26
C THR A 223 5.45 -19.62 -4.35
N VAL A 224 5.57 -20.22 -3.17
CA VAL A 224 6.70 -20.03 -2.28
C VAL A 224 7.87 -20.86 -2.78
N GLU A 225 9.00 -20.22 -3.11
CA GLU A 225 10.19 -20.87 -3.67
C GLU A 225 11.35 -20.94 -2.67
N ALA A 226 11.35 -20.05 -1.68
CA ALA A 226 12.39 -20.01 -0.64
C ALA A 226 11.77 -19.53 0.68
N VAL A 227 12.27 -20.07 1.78
CA VAL A 227 11.92 -19.64 3.13
C VAL A 227 13.20 -19.61 3.95
N ASP A 228 13.42 -18.50 4.64
CA ASP A 228 14.48 -18.34 5.64
C ASP A 228 13.83 -17.84 6.93
N LEU A 229 13.98 -18.62 8.02
CA LEU A 229 13.38 -18.31 9.30
C LEU A 229 14.51 -18.03 10.31
N ALA A 230 14.46 -16.87 10.92
CA ALA A 230 15.27 -16.51 12.08
C ALA A 230 14.63 -17.03 13.38
N GLU A 231 15.23 -16.67 14.52
CA GLU A 231 14.59 -16.92 15.81
C GLU A 231 13.19 -16.28 15.88
N GLU A 232 12.28 -16.99 16.56
CA GLU A 232 10.89 -16.55 16.69
C GLU A 232 10.82 -15.17 17.36
N THR A 233 10.17 -14.22 16.71
CA THR A 233 9.93 -12.88 17.22
C THR A 233 8.44 -12.63 17.37
N ALA A 234 8.05 -11.84 18.38
CA ALA A 234 6.66 -11.45 18.55
C ALA A 234 6.13 -10.77 17.29
N PRO A 235 4.93 -11.14 16.78
CA PRO A 235 4.40 -10.56 15.56
C PRO A 235 3.86 -9.14 15.79
N LEU A 236 3.98 -8.29 14.77
CA LEU A 236 3.23 -7.05 14.68
C LEU A 236 1.85 -7.35 14.09
N LEU A 237 0.80 -6.98 14.81
CA LEU A 237 -0.58 -7.16 14.38
C LEU A 237 -1.23 -5.83 14.03
N HIS A 238 -2.09 -5.84 13.03
CA HIS A 238 -3.00 -4.75 12.73
C HIS A 238 -4.41 -5.07 13.23
N TYR A 239 -4.93 -4.29 14.19
CA TYR A 239 -6.25 -4.47 14.76
C TYR A 239 -6.94 -3.14 15.02
N ARG A 240 -8.15 -2.98 14.51
CA ARG A 240 -8.97 -1.75 14.64
C ARG A 240 -8.24 -0.46 14.21
N GLY A 241 -7.42 -0.55 13.16
CA GLY A 241 -6.67 0.59 12.63
C GLY A 241 -5.42 0.96 13.45
N ARG A 242 -4.94 0.08 14.32
CA ARG A 242 -3.74 0.28 15.15
C ARG A 242 -2.85 -0.95 15.13
N TYR A 243 -1.56 -0.72 15.24
CA TYR A 243 -0.63 -1.82 15.48
C TYR A 243 -0.71 -2.30 16.95
N ARG A 244 -0.62 -3.59 17.12
CA ARG A 244 -0.60 -4.29 18.40
C ARG A 244 0.51 -5.33 18.38
N GLY A 245 1.16 -5.58 19.53
CA GLY A 245 1.93 -6.79 19.80
C GLY A 245 1.04 -7.81 20.49
N LEU A 246 1.41 -9.07 20.44
CA LEU A 246 0.89 -10.07 21.36
C LEU A 246 1.55 -9.81 22.71
N THR A 247 0.75 -9.66 23.75
CA THR A 247 1.19 -9.78 25.15
C THR A 247 0.58 -11.07 25.66
N ASP A 248 1.42 -11.95 26.15
CA ASP A 248 0.97 -13.14 26.89
C ASP A 248 0.12 -12.75 28.10
#